data_6d410fe174377a00c55646972487093b
#
_entry.id   6d410fe174377a00c55646972487093b
#
_cell.length_a   1.000
_cell.length_b   1.000
_cell.length_c   1.000
_cell.angle_alpha   90.00
_cell.angle_beta   90.00
_cell.angle_gamma   90.00
#
_symmetry.space_group_name_H-M   'P 1'
#
loop_
_entity.id
_entity.type
_entity.pdbx_description
1 polymer ?
#
loop_
_entity_poly.entity_id
_entity_poly.type
_entity_poly.pdbx_seq_one_letter_code
_entity_poly.pdbx_strand_id
1 'polypeptide(L)'
;DMYVPFICGGPRVGVFQEMIQVLNAKHTIGGRTCETFGKTGSDGKNHWWMPGSYAEVIYQLLEKEENITLMCAAPVVGVKLKTSGNRNQVTGVRIMRNGDYQDIDAAVTIDATGNGLIADMAGCEYMFGSEAKSDYNEPVGIEVADGKVQPCTWMLISERIKRNAILPIDKLKGSSAVEDNLNRWVKADDKEDMIRRDAGIYLHWGRTVYCKDTREPLLLAQAQQEALERLQENLEIWHEAGYAVHLAPKLGVREVRRIKGEYVLTANDLIAGTMHDDVIAHAHYSFDVWGMKIPEEMKHIGPYGIPYRSILPTKTEGLLTAGRIISATRIAHSSLRVQPICSNIGMAAGTAAAMSALNQTGLRSIDIKQLQDRLASMGLFDGLKKK
;
A
#
# COMPACT_ATOMS: atom_id res chain seq x y z
N ASP A 1 -4.57 -1.31 3.55
CA ASP A 1 -5.38 -1.10 4.75
C ASP A 1 -4.70 -0.35 5.91
N MET A 2 -3.47 0.04 5.77
CA MET A 2 -2.91 1.01 6.70
C MET A 2 -3.51 2.37 6.39
N TYR A 3 -4.14 2.97 7.38
CA TYR A 3 -4.59 4.34 7.36
C TYR A 3 -3.36 5.26 7.45
N VAL A 4 -2.63 5.36 6.34
CA VAL A 4 -1.39 6.13 6.29
C VAL A 4 -1.58 7.26 5.29
N PRO A 5 -1.90 8.47 5.75
CA PRO A 5 -1.99 9.64 4.88
C PRO A 5 -0.62 10.11 4.39
N PHE A 6 0.44 9.47 4.85
CA PHE A 6 1.81 9.77 4.49
C PHE A 6 2.24 9.03 3.23
N ILE A 7 2.77 9.77 2.27
CA ILE A 7 3.20 9.26 0.98
C ILE A 7 4.72 9.19 0.93
N CYS A 8 5.24 7.98 0.77
CA CYS A 8 6.66 7.70 0.59
C CYS A 8 6.88 6.85 -0.67
N GLY A 9 8.13 6.81 -1.13
CA GLY A 9 8.51 6.08 -2.34
C GLY A 9 8.06 6.78 -3.63
N GLY A 10 8.33 6.13 -4.74
CA GLY A 10 8.02 6.66 -6.06
C GLY A 10 8.24 5.62 -7.17
N PRO A 11 8.08 6.04 -8.43
CA PRO A 11 7.74 7.40 -8.88
C PRO A 11 6.26 7.76 -8.64
N ARG A 12 5.97 9.06 -8.57
CA ARG A 12 4.63 9.62 -8.47
C ARG A 12 4.22 10.14 -9.84
N VAL A 13 3.55 9.31 -10.59
CA VAL A 13 3.23 9.54 -12.01
C VAL A 13 1.77 9.23 -12.29
N GLY A 14 1.29 9.59 -13.46
CA GLY A 14 -0.06 9.29 -13.93
C GLY A 14 -1.16 9.77 -12.96
N VAL A 15 -2.16 8.95 -12.72
CA VAL A 15 -3.31 9.26 -11.84
C VAL A 15 -2.87 9.63 -10.43
N PHE A 16 -1.79 9.03 -9.92
CA PHE A 16 -1.29 9.37 -8.59
C PHE A 16 -0.73 10.80 -8.51
N GLN A 17 -0.06 11.25 -9.57
CA GLN A 17 0.42 12.63 -9.68
C GLN A 17 -0.74 13.61 -9.77
N GLU A 18 -1.76 13.30 -10.59
CA GLU A 18 -2.98 14.10 -10.70
C GLU A 18 -3.66 14.27 -9.33
N MET A 19 -3.82 13.18 -8.58
CA MET A 19 -4.38 13.20 -7.24
C MET A 19 -3.58 14.12 -6.31
N ILE A 20 -2.24 14.05 -6.31
CA ILE A 20 -1.38 14.93 -5.51
C ILE A 20 -1.57 16.39 -5.92
N GLN A 21 -1.65 16.68 -7.21
CA GLN A 21 -1.86 18.05 -7.70
C GLN A 21 -3.19 18.63 -7.20
N VAL A 22 -4.27 17.84 -7.26
CA VAL A 22 -5.58 18.27 -6.75
C VAL A 22 -5.55 18.44 -5.22
N LEU A 23 -4.91 17.54 -4.49
CA LEU A 23 -4.73 17.66 -3.04
C LEU A 23 -3.97 18.94 -2.67
N ASN A 24 -2.87 19.22 -3.33
CA ASN A 24 -2.07 20.43 -3.09
C ASN A 24 -2.84 21.71 -3.42
N ALA A 25 -3.69 21.69 -4.45
CA ALA A 25 -4.46 22.87 -4.86
C ALA A 25 -5.65 23.16 -3.94
N LYS A 26 -6.28 22.14 -3.36
CA LYS A 26 -7.55 22.28 -2.66
C LYS A 26 -7.47 22.13 -1.15
N HIS A 27 -6.59 21.26 -0.66
CA HIS A 27 -6.59 20.85 0.73
C HIS A 27 -5.43 21.44 1.51
N THR A 28 -5.76 22.39 2.34
CA THR A 28 -4.89 23.01 3.32
C THR A 28 -5.46 22.74 4.72
N ILE A 29 -4.60 22.57 5.71
CA ILE A 29 -5.03 22.55 7.12
C ILE A 29 -4.99 23.98 7.61
N GLY A 30 -6.15 24.52 8.04
CA GLY A 30 -6.26 25.89 8.53
C GLY A 30 -5.76 26.95 7.53
N GLY A 31 -5.97 26.74 6.22
CA GLY A 31 -5.51 27.63 5.17
C GLY A 31 -4.02 27.51 4.82
N ARG A 32 -3.37 26.42 5.26
CA ARG A 32 -1.96 26.15 4.95
C ARG A 32 -1.83 24.81 4.23
N THR A 33 -0.96 24.75 3.23
CA THR A 33 -0.60 23.50 2.57
C THR A 33 0.17 22.65 3.58
N CYS A 34 -0.28 21.41 3.82
CA CYS A 34 0.47 20.47 4.63
C CYS A 34 1.64 19.92 3.83
N GLU A 35 2.71 20.68 3.76
CA GLU A 35 3.99 20.19 3.31
C GLU A 35 4.65 19.43 4.45
N THR A 36 5.11 18.24 4.18
CA THR A 36 5.72 17.40 5.18
C THR A 36 7.21 17.41 5.16
N PHE A 37 7.71 17.07 6.27
CA PHE A 37 9.09 17.02 6.70
C PHE A 37 9.82 15.81 6.07
N GLY A 38 10.94 16.05 5.39
CA GLY A 38 11.87 15.03 4.91
C GLY A 38 11.94 14.84 3.39
N LYS A 39 13.11 14.41 2.95
CA LYS A 39 13.46 14.23 1.53
C LYS A 39 13.21 12.77 1.12
N THR A 40 12.02 12.43 0.63
CA THR A 40 11.85 11.14 -0.04
C THR A 40 10.66 11.18 -0.99
N GLY A 41 10.90 11.31 -2.25
CA GLY A 41 9.95 11.23 -3.34
C GLY A 41 10.65 11.66 -4.62
N SER A 42 10.04 11.47 -5.77
CA SER A 42 10.59 11.94 -7.04
C SER A 42 10.77 13.46 -7.10
N ASP A 43 10.01 14.19 -6.28
CA ASP A 43 10.10 15.63 -6.05
C ASP A 43 10.96 16.01 -4.83
N GLY A 44 11.54 15.03 -4.14
CA GLY A 44 12.37 15.21 -2.96
C GLY A 44 11.59 15.56 -1.68
N LYS A 45 10.25 15.47 -1.68
CA LYS A 45 9.39 15.78 -0.55
C LYS A 45 8.54 14.59 -0.12
N ASN A 46 8.29 14.46 1.17
CA ASN A 46 7.23 13.61 1.70
C ASN A 46 5.96 14.45 1.81
N HIS A 47 4.83 13.85 1.51
CA HIS A 47 3.55 14.52 1.57
C HIS A 47 2.60 13.72 2.46
N TRP A 48 1.76 14.43 3.20
CA TRP A 48 0.61 13.84 3.86
C TRP A 48 -0.56 14.84 3.88
N TRP A 49 -1.75 14.32 3.91
CA TRP A 49 -2.99 15.08 4.04
C TRP A 49 -3.90 14.40 5.05
N MET A 50 -4.89 15.13 5.54
CA MET A 50 -5.93 14.51 6.33
C MET A 50 -6.61 13.41 5.50
N PRO A 51 -6.87 12.23 6.10
CA PRO A 51 -7.49 11.11 5.36
C PRO A 51 -8.81 11.44 4.69
N GLY A 52 -9.61 12.32 5.32
CA GLY A 52 -10.86 12.81 4.70
C GLY A 52 -10.63 13.55 3.39
N SER A 53 -9.62 14.43 3.34
CA SER A 53 -9.25 15.15 2.11
C SER A 53 -8.77 14.20 1.00
N TYR A 54 -8.02 13.17 1.41
CA TYR A 54 -7.56 12.15 0.48
C TYR A 54 -8.72 11.37 -0.14
N ALA A 55 -9.68 10.95 0.70
CA ALA A 55 -10.88 10.24 0.24
C ALA A 55 -11.75 11.11 -0.66
N GLU A 56 -11.93 12.38 -0.31
CA GLU A 56 -12.70 13.34 -1.13
C GLU A 56 -12.11 13.50 -2.54
N VAL A 57 -10.79 13.68 -2.64
CA VAL A 57 -10.15 13.85 -3.97
C VAL A 57 -10.27 12.60 -4.81
N ILE A 58 -10.07 11.42 -4.22
CA ILE A 58 -10.26 10.14 -4.94
C ILE A 58 -11.71 10.03 -5.45
N TYR A 59 -12.69 10.35 -4.59
CA TYR A 59 -14.10 10.33 -4.99
C TYR A 59 -14.39 11.30 -6.15
N GLN A 60 -13.88 12.54 -6.08
CA GLN A 60 -14.03 13.54 -7.14
C GLN A 60 -13.39 13.13 -8.48
N LEU A 61 -12.24 12.43 -8.42
CA LEU A 61 -11.61 11.92 -9.64
C LEU A 61 -12.45 10.81 -10.28
N LEU A 62 -12.99 9.90 -9.46
CA LEU A 62 -13.85 8.82 -9.94
C LEU A 62 -15.20 9.34 -10.51
N GLU A 63 -15.79 10.35 -9.86
CA GLU A 63 -17.08 10.93 -10.28
C GLU A 63 -17.04 11.60 -11.66
N LYS A 64 -15.86 12.04 -12.09
CA LYS A 64 -15.67 12.64 -13.43
C LYS A 64 -15.68 11.61 -14.56
N GLU A 65 -15.52 10.34 -14.23
CA GLU A 65 -15.38 9.27 -15.21
C GLU A 65 -16.73 8.63 -15.51
N GLU A 66 -17.36 8.98 -16.62
CA GLU A 66 -18.71 8.53 -17.02
C GLU A 66 -18.82 6.99 -17.13
N ASN A 67 -17.72 6.30 -17.41
CA ASN A 67 -17.68 4.85 -17.58
C ASN A 67 -17.36 4.09 -16.27
N ILE A 68 -17.27 4.77 -15.12
CA ILE A 68 -17.04 4.15 -13.83
C ILE A 68 -18.33 4.11 -13.02
N THR A 69 -18.71 2.91 -12.57
CA THR A 69 -19.78 2.73 -11.58
C THR A 69 -19.14 2.43 -10.22
N LEU A 70 -19.18 3.41 -9.31
CA LEU A 70 -18.69 3.26 -7.95
C LEU A 70 -19.78 2.66 -7.06
N MET A 71 -19.51 1.50 -6.48
CA MET A 71 -20.39 0.82 -5.53
C MET A 71 -19.78 0.83 -4.13
N CYS A 72 -20.15 1.81 -3.32
CA CYS A 72 -19.77 1.86 -1.90
C CYS A 72 -20.59 0.87 -1.07
N ALA A 73 -20.04 0.45 0.09
CA ALA A 73 -20.68 -0.51 1.01
C ALA A 73 -21.14 -1.81 0.33
N ALA A 74 -20.37 -2.27 -0.65
CA ALA A 74 -20.63 -3.46 -1.45
C ALA A 74 -19.46 -4.46 -1.33
N PRO A 75 -19.26 -5.11 -0.17
CA PRO A 75 -18.19 -6.10 -0.02
C PRO A 75 -18.37 -7.27 -1.00
N VAL A 76 -17.25 -7.70 -1.58
CA VAL A 76 -17.21 -8.93 -2.36
C VAL A 76 -17.26 -10.11 -1.40
N VAL A 77 -18.22 -11.00 -1.61
CA VAL A 77 -18.48 -12.18 -0.77
C VAL A 77 -18.34 -13.50 -1.52
N GLY A 78 -18.03 -13.45 -2.80
CA GLY A 78 -17.80 -14.63 -3.64
C GLY A 78 -17.26 -14.27 -5.02
N VAL A 79 -16.77 -15.27 -5.73
CA VAL A 79 -16.33 -15.15 -7.13
C VAL A 79 -17.13 -16.08 -8.03
N LYS A 80 -17.37 -15.65 -9.25
CA LYS A 80 -17.99 -16.46 -10.29
C LYS A 80 -16.88 -17.17 -11.07
N LEU A 81 -16.90 -18.49 -11.03
CA LEU A 81 -15.88 -19.33 -11.66
C LEU A 81 -16.49 -20.19 -12.78
N LYS A 82 -15.74 -20.33 -13.87
CA LYS A 82 -15.91 -21.38 -14.87
C LYS A 82 -14.64 -22.21 -14.92
N THR A 83 -14.79 -23.52 -15.01
CA THR A 83 -13.63 -24.39 -15.25
C THR A 83 -13.33 -24.38 -16.74
N SER A 84 -12.10 -24.06 -17.12
CA SER A 84 -11.60 -24.08 -18.48
C SER A 84 -10.31 -24.90 -18.54
N GLY A 85 -10.40 -26.15 -18.93
CA GLY A 85 -9.26 -27.07 -18.90
C GLY A 85 -8.69 -27.23 -17.47
N ASN A 86 -7.38 -26.99 -17.31
CA ASN A 86 -6.69 -27.10 -16.03
C ASN A 86 -6.65 -25.78 -15.23
N ARG A 87 -7.36 -24.74 -15.67
CA ARG A 87 -7.39 -23.41 -15.02
C ARG A 87 -8.82 -23.02 -14.66
N ASN A 88 -8.96 -22.33 -13.55
CA ASN A 88 -10.20 -21.65 -13.22
C ASN A 88 -10.24 -20.30 -13.95
N GLN A 89 -11.38 -19.95 -14.50
CA GLN A 89 -11.63 -18.65 -15.10
C GLN A 89 -12.57 -17.85 -14.19
N VAL A 90 -12.12 -16.71 -13.72
CA VAL A 90 -12.97 -15.73 -13.04
C VAL A 90 -13.80 -15.01 -14.10
N THR A 91 -15.12 -15.04 -13.94
CA THR A 91 -16.09 -14.40 -14.86
C THR A 91 -16.89 -13.31 -14.19
N GLY A 92 -16.57 -12.98 -12.95
CA GLY A 92 -17.22 -11.94 -12.17
C GLY A 92 -17.13 -12.19 -10.68
N VAL A 93 -17.86 -11.41 -9.93
CA VAL A 93 -17.90 -11.46 -8.46
C VAL A 93 -19.34 -11.45 -7.95
N ARG A 94 -19.51 -11.91 -6.70
CA ARG A 94 -20.73 -11.74 -5.93
C ARG A 94 -20.48 -10.70 -4.85
N ILE A 95 -21.31 -9.68 -4.81
CA ILE A 95 -21.30 -8.66 -3.77
C ILE A 95 -22.50 -8.82 -2.83
N MET A 96 -22.39 -8.29 -1.64
CA MET A 96 -23.51 -8.11 -0.70
C MET A 96 -23.80 -6.61 -0.54
N ARG A 97 -25.05 -6.22 -0.69
CA ARG A 97 -25.48 -4.84 -0.48
C ARG A 97 -26.84 -4.81 0.20
N ASN A 98 -26.94 -4.09 1.32
CA ASN A 98 -28.17 -3.99 2.11
C ASN A 98 -28.83 -5.34 2.49
N GLY A 99 -28.01 -6.38 2.69
CA GLY A 99 -28.49 -7.72 3.00
C GLY A 99 -28.78 -8.61 1.80
N ASP A 100 -28.82 -8.07 0.58
CA ASP A 100 -29.04 -8.80 -0.65
C ASP A 100 -27.72 -9.15 -1.35
N TYR A 101 -27.73 -10.27 -2.08
CA TYR A 101 -26.62 -10.71 -2.91
C TYR A 101 -26.86 -10.33 -4.37
N GLN A 102 -25.84 -9.81 -5.01
CA GLN A 102 -25.85 -9.46 -6.42
C GLN A 102 -24.63 -10.04 -7.13
N ASP A 103 -24.84 -10.72 -8.25
CA ASP A 103 -23.76 -11.16 -9.13
C ASP A 103 -23.45 -10.06 -10.15
N ILE A 104 -22.15 -9.80 -10.32
CA ILE A 104 -21.62 -8.87 -11.32
C ILE A 104 -20.75 -9.68 -12.27
N ASP A 105 -21.13 -9.72 -13.55
CA ASP A 105 -20.34 -10.32 -14.60
C ASP A 105 -19.23 -9.37 -15.06
N ALA A 106 -18.06 -9.91 -15.34
CA ALA A 106 -16.92 -9.14 -15.79
C ALA A 106 -16.09 -9.94 -16.81
N ALA A 107 -15.63 -9.27 -17.86
CA ALA A 107 -14.67 -9.83 -18.79
C ALA A 107 -13.30 -10.05 -18.11
N VAL A 108 -12.90 -9.12 -17.25
CA VAL A 108 -11.69 -9.20 -16.41
C VAL A 108 -12.02 -8.68 -15.02
N THR A 109 -11.52 -9.36 -14.00
CA THR A 109 -11.57 -8.93 -12.60
C THR A 109 -10.16 -8.51 -12.16
N ILE A 110 -10.06 -7.42 -11.39
CA ILE A 110 -8.80 -7.00 -10.77
C ILE A 110 -8.98 -7.08 -9.25
N ASP A 111 -8.20 -7.93 -8.59
CA ASP A 111 -8.12 -7.95 -7.13
C ASP A 111 -7.18 -6.83 -6.65
N ALA A 112 -7.77 -5.75 -6.15
CA ALA A 112 -7.08 -4.64 -5.49
C ALA A 112 -7.46 -4.53 -4.00
N THR A 113 -7.95 -5.60 -3.38
CA THR A 113 -8.44 -5.62 -1.99
C THR A 113 -7.33 -5.36 -0.95
N GLY A 114 -6.08 -5.47 -1.37
CA GLY A 114 -4.90 -5.30 -0.51
C GLY A 114 -4.64 -6.49 0.43
N ASN A 115 -5.52 -7.48 0.48
CA ASN A 115 -5.35 -8.72 1.23
C ASN A 115 -5.50 -9.99 0.38
N GLY A 116 -5.76 -9.85 -0.94
CA GLY A 116 -5.86 -10.95 -1.88
C GLY A 116 -7.14 -11.77 -1.71
N LEU A 117 -8.23 -11.14 -1.27
CA LEU A 117 -9.47 -11.83 -0.95
C LEU A 117 -10.12 -12.49 -2.17
N ILE A 118 -10.18 -11.78 -3.30
CA ILE A 118 -10.80 -12.29 -4.53
C ILE A 118 -9.95 -13.43 -5.09
N ALA A 119 -8.65 -13.28 -5.10
CA ALA A 119 -7.71 -14.30 -5.56
C ALA A 119 -7.78 -15.58 -4.69
N ASP A 120 -7.91 -15.42 -3.37
CA ASP A 120 -8.10 -16.53 -2.43
C ASP A 120 -9.41 -17.27 -2.70
N MET A 121 -10.52 -16.54 -2.86
CA MET A 121 -11.84 -17.10 -3.24
C MET A 121 -11.79 -17.78 -4.61
N ALA A 122 -10.93 -17.35 -5.51
CA ALA A 122 -10.73 -17.98 -6.83
C ALA A 122 -9.81 -19.21 -6.78
N GLY A 123 -9.25 -19.56 -5.61
CA GLY A 123 -8.35 -20.69 -5.41
C GLY A 123 -6.93 -20.43 -5.93
N CYS A 124 -6.50 -19.17 -6.01
CA CYS A 124 -5.12 -18.84 -6.38
C CYS A 124 -4.12 -19.26 -5.29
N GLU A 125 -2.97 -19.75 -5.72
CA GLU A 125 -1.85 -19.98 -4.81
C GLU A 125 -1.30 -18.64 -4.27
N TYR A 126 -0.83 -18.64 -3.03
CA TYR A 126 -0.21 -17.46 -2.43
C TYR A 126 0.92 -17.82 -1.49
N MET A 127 1.79 -16.87 -1.24
CA MET A 127 2.83 -16.88 -0.24
C MET A 127 2.34 -16.15 1.01
N PHE A 128 2.76 -16.60 2.18
CA PHE A 128 2.41 -16.01 3.48
C PHE A 128 3.57 -16.18 4.47
N GLY A 129 3.88 -15.12 5.21
CA GLY A 129 5.02 -15.12 6.13
C GLY A 129 6.36 -14.92 5.40
N SER A 130 7.43 -15.33 6.03
CA SER A 130 8.79 -15.19 5.48
C SER A 130 9.24 -16.49 4.82
N GLU A 131 9.70 -16.39 3.59
CA GLU A 131 10.45 -17.45 2.92
C GLU A 131 11.86 -17.57 3.55
N ALA A 132 12.47 -18.76 3.47
CA ALA A 132 13.89 -18.87 3.72
C ALA A 132 14.67 -18.16 2.58
N LYS A 133 15.76 -17.50 2.90
CA LYS A 133 16.59 -16.82 1.90
C LYS A 133 17.08 -17.78 0.81
N SER A 134 17.27 -19.06 1.16
CA SER A 134 17.65 -20.12 0.20
C SER A 134 16.58 -20.45 -0.81
N ASP A 135 15.28 -20.20 -0.53
CA ASP A 135 14.19 -20.55 -1.44
C ASP A 135 14.25 -19.75 -2.76
N TYR A 136 14.78 -18.54 -2.67
CA TYR A 136 14.96 -17.61 -3.82
C TYR A 136 16.40 -17.12 -3.96
N ASN A 137 17.37 -17.72 -3.26
CA ASN A 137 18.78 -17.31 -3.25
C ASN A 137 18.94 -15.81 -2.89
N GLU A 138 18.14 -15.31 -1.99
CA GLU A 138 18.19 -13.90 -1.58
C GLU A 138 19.40 -13.65 -0.66
N PRO A 139 20.07 -12.48 -0.78
CA PRO A 139 21.25 -12.15 0.03
C PRO A 139 20.88 -11.80 1.48
N VAL A 140 19.60 -11.50 1.72
CA VAL A 140 19.04 -11.14 3.02
C VAL A 140 17.78 -11.96 3.28
N GLY A 141 17.46 -12.18 4.55
CA GLY A 141 16.30 -12.96 4.93
C GLY A 141 16.59 -13.85 6.13
N ILE A 142 15.69 -14.77 6.41
CA ILE A 142 15.81 -15.78 7.49
C ILE A 142 16.33 -17.09 6.91
N GLU A 143 16.97 -17.89 7.76
CA GLU A 143 17.54 -19.18 7.34
C GLU A 143 16.47 -20.25 7.13
N VAL A 144 15.42 -20.21 7.95
CA VAL A 144 14.32 -21.18 7.90
C VAL A 144 13.01 -20.41 7.77
N ALA A 145 12.23 -20.75 6.73
CA ALA A 145 10.93 -20.13 6.49
C ALA A 145 10.03 -20.18 7.73
N ASP A 146 9.29 -19.09 7.98
CA ASP A 146 8.36 -19.03 9.10
C ASP A 146 7.05 -18.34 8.66
N GLY A 147 5.98 -18.55 9.45
CA GLY A 147 4.67 -17.94 9.18
C GLY A 147 4.54 -16.50 9.67
N LYS A 148 5.63 -15.83 10.08
CA LYS A 148 5.55 -14.48 10.64
C LYS A 148 5.41 -13.45 9.55
N VAL A 149 4.37 -12.63 9.65
CA VAL A 149 4.16 -11.44 8.83
C VAL A 149 4.70 -10.19 9.52
N GLN A 150 4.77 -9.09 8.78
CA GLN A 150 5.16 -7.81 9.36
C GLN A 150 4.15 -7.37 10.44
N PRO A 151 4.62 -6.71 11.52
CA PRO A 151 3.74 -6.29 12.60
C PRO A 151 2.69 -5.29 12.11
N CYS A 152 1.55 -5.31 12.78
CA CYS A 152 0.47 -4.36 12.59
C CYS A 152 0.71 -3.10 13.44
N THR A 153 0.12 -1.98 13.06
CA THR A 153 0.25 -0.71 13.76
C THR A 153 -1.07 0.04 13.74
N TRP A 154 -1.50 0.57 14.89
CA TRP A 154 -2.63 1.50 14.90
C TRP A 154 -2.12 2.93 14.74
N MET A 155 -2.45 3.57 13.61
CA MET A 155 -2.08 4.96 13.35
C MET A 155 -3.01 5.91 14.09
N LEU A 156 -2.49 7.09 14.45
CA LEU A 156 -3.27 8.15 15.06
C LEU A 156 -2.83 9.54 14.58
N ILE A 157 -3.72 10.49 14.71
CA ILE A 157 -3.44 11.91 14.49
C ILE A 157 -3.70 12.61 15.80
N SER A 158 -2.77 13.44 16.27
CA SER A 158 -3.00 14.34 17.40
C SER A 158 -3.22 15.76 16.90
N GLU A 159 -4.18 16.42 17.51
CA GLU A 159 -4.56 17.80 17.22
C GLU A 159 -4.43 18.65 18.48
N ARG A 160 -3.71 19.77 18.39
CA ARG A 160 -3.54 20.70 19.50
C ARG A 160 -4.83 21.43 19.79
N ILE A 161 -5.35 21.29 21.02
CA ILE A 161 -6.54 21.99 21.49
C ILE A 161 -6.16 23.19 22.33
N LYS A 162 -5.22 23.05 23.25
CA LYS A 162 -4.73 24.16 24.07
C LYS A 162 -3.65 24.93 23.32
N ARG A 163 -3.77 26.26 23.23
CA ARG A 163 -2.90 27.12 22.41
C ARG A 163 -1.39 26.94 22.69
N ASN A 164 -1.02 26.70 23.94
CA ASN A 164 0.38 26.57 24.37
C ASN A 164 0.76 25.11 24.67
N ALA A 165 0.00 24.14 24.16
CA ALA A 165 0.31 22.74 24.39
C ALA A 165 1.62 22.36 23.70
N ILE A 166 2.47 21.63 24.42
CA ILE A 166 3.72 21.06 23.94
C ILE A 166 3.52 19.55 23.78
N LEU A 167 4.06 18.99 22.72
CA LEU A 167 3.98 17.55 22.47
C LEU A 167 4.61 16.76 23.63
N PRO A 168 3.87 15.84 24.27
CA PRO A 168 4.33 15.12 25.45
C PRO A 168 5.22 13.92 25.12
N ILE A 169 6.17 14.08 24.18
CA ILE A 169 6.98 12.99 23.62
C ILE A 169 7.71 12.22 24.72
N ASP A 170 8.30 12.94 25.66
CA ASP A 170 9.12 12.36 26.73
C ASP A 170 8.30 11.60 27.78
N LYS A 171 6.98 11.77 27.76
CA LYS A 171 6.04 11.12 28.71
C LYS A 171 5.35 9.89 28.13
N LEU A 172 5.35 9.75 26.80
CA LEU A 172 4.67 8.65 26.14
C LEU A 172 5.34 7.31 26.46
N LYS A 173 4.53 6.34 26.88
CA LYS A 173 5.01 5.00 27.26
C LYS A 173 5.24 4.13 26.02
N GLY A 174 6.36 3.47 26.00
CA GLY A 174 6.57 2.15 25.38
C GLY A 174 6.72 2.09 23.90
N SER A 175 7.07 3.14 23.17
CA SER A 175 7.42 2.95 21.78
C SER A 175 8.46 3.98 21.29
N SER A 176 9.67 3.50 21.11
CA SER A 176 10.69 4.19 20.32
C SER A 176 10.20 4.57 18.92
N ALA A 177 9.21 3.86 18.38
CA ALA A 177 8.65 4.15 17.06
C ALA A 177 7.89 5.48 17.01
N VAL A 178 7.19 5.89 18.07
CA VAL A 178 6.55 7.22 18.15
C VAL A 178 7.60 8.30 18.33
N GLU A 179 8.58 8.09 19.21
CA GLU A 179 9.70 9.01 19.43
C GLU A 179 10.57 9.14 18.18
N ASP A 180 10.95 8.05 17.57
CA ASP A 180 11.78 8.02 16.36
C ASP A 180 11.08 8.68 15.16
N ASN A 181 9.79 8.47 15.00
CA ASN A 181 9.04 9.09 13.92
C ASN A 181 8.79 10.58 14.16
N LEU A 182 8.50 10.99 15.38
CA LEU A 182 8.42 12.41 15.73
C LEU A 182 9.77 13.09 15.57
N ASN A 183 10.87 12.45 15.96
CA ASN A 183 12.22 12.97 15.77
C ASN A 183 12.65 13.05 14.30
N ARG A 184 12.16 12.17 13.43
CA ARG A 184 12.36 12.27 11.97
C ARG A 184 11.64 13.48 11.36
N TRP A 185 10.55 13.91 11.99
CA TRP A 185 9.63 14.90 11.45
C TRP A 185 9.88 16.30 12.02
N VAL A 186 10.52 16.37 13.17
CA VAL A 186 10.88 17.63 13.82
C VAL A 186 12.38 17.60 14.08
N LYS A 187 13.16 18.48 13.40
CA LYS A 187 14.57 18.63 13.70
C LYS A 187 14.73 19.02 15.16
N ALA A 188 15.63 18.33 15.87
CA ALA A 188 15.80 18.49 17.32
C ALA A 188 16.04 19.94 17.76
N ASP A 189 16.71 20.72 16.92
CA ASP A 189 17.10 22.11 17.24
C ASP A 189 15.95 23.11 17.04
N ASP A 190 14.89 22.73 16.30
CA ASP A 190 13.77 23.61 15.94
C ASP A 190 12.44 23.21 16.60
N LYS A 191 12.44 22.26 17.55
CA LYS A 191 11.22 21.65 18.11
C LYS A 191 10.22 22.68 18.63
N GLU A 192 10.66 23.66 19.40
CA GLU A 192 9.77 24.70 19.94
C GLU A 192 9.27 25.67 18.87
N ASP A 193 10.12 26.07 17.96
CA ASP A 193 9.78 27.01 16.89
C ASP A 193 8.84 26.40 15.85
N MET A 194 9.04 25.13 15.51
CA MET A 194 8.13 24.39 14.61
C MET A 194 6.77 24.14 15.24
N ILE A 195 6.73 23.78 16.53
CA ILE A 195 5.49 23.61 17.30
C ILE A 195 4.67 24.89 17.33
N ARG A 196 5.31 26.05 17.35
CA ARG A 196 4.63 27.35 17.37
C ARG A 196 4.14 27.81 16.00
N ARG A 197 4.77 27.37 14.91
CA ARG A 197 4.49 27.83 13.54
C ARG A 197 3.58 26.89 12.74
N ASP A 198 3.43 25.65 13.19
CA ASP A 198 2.65 24.65 12.48
C ASP A 198 1.14 24.68 12.83
N ALA A 199 0.35 23.88 12.09
CA ALA A 199 -1.09 23.76 12.32
C ALA A 199 -1.44 23.06 13.65
N GLY A 200 -0.47 22.51 14.37
CA GLY A 200 -0.70 21.75 15.60
C GLY A 200 -1.29 20.37 15.37
N ILE A 201 -1.14 19.81 14.19
CA ILE A 201 -1.66 18.50 13.80
C ILE A 201 -0.48 17.61 13.42
N TYR A 202 -0.40 16.43 14.03
CA TYR A 202 0.72 15.52 13.89
C TYR A 202 0.26 14.10 13.61
N LEU A 203 0.94 13.42 12.67
CA LEU A 203 0.72 12.01 12.37
C LEU A 203 1.67 11.15 13.19
N HIS A 204 1.13 10.11 13.83
CA HIS A 204 1.90 9.19 14.65
C HIS A 204 1.69 7.74 14.21
N TRP A 205 2.79 6.99 14.23
CA TRP A 205 2.74 5.54 14.27
C TRP A 205 2.52 5.12 15.71
N GLY A 206 1.37 4.55 16.00
CA GLY A 206 1.11 3.95 17.28
C GLY A 206 1.99 2.70 17.54
N ARG A 207 1.83 2.10 18.69
CA ARG A 207 2.60 0.90 19.08
C ARG A 207 2.31 -0.27 18.12
N THR A 208 3.35 -1.02 17.80
CA THR A 208 3.23 -2.21 16.97
C THR A 208 2.69 -3.40 17.79
N VAL A 209 1.88 -4.23 17.13
CA VAL A 209 1.41 -5.51 17.63
C VAL A 209 1.67 -6.60 16.61
N TYR A 210 1.87 -7.83 17.08
CA TYR A 210 2.07 -8.99 16.22
C TYR A 210 0.79 -9.81 16.14
N CYS A 211 0.24 -9.96 14.95
CA CYS A 211 -0.83 -10.91 14.67
C CYS A 211 -0.22 -12.22 14.20
N LYS A 212 -0.62 -13.35 14.81
CA LYS A 212 -0.11 -14.68 14.41
C LYS A 212 -0.48 -15.01 12.97
N ASP A 213 -1.70 -14.69 12.58
CA ASP A 213 -2.19 -14.88 11.22
C ASP A 213 -3.18 -13.76 10.87
N THR A 214 -2.75 -12.89 9.97
CA THR A 214 -3.56 -11.75 9.51
C THR A 214 -4.70 -12.17 8.57
N ARG A 215 -4.79 -13.45 8.20
CA ARG A 215 -5.89 -14.02 7.41
C ARG A 215 -7.05 -14.45 8.29
N GLU A 216 -6.79 -14.74 9.57
CA GLU A 216 -7.76 -15.25 10.53
C GLU A 216 -8.46 -14.11 11.27
N PRO A 217 -9.79 -13.94 11.09
CA PRO A 217 -10.53 -12.81 11.66
C PRO A 217 -10.43 -12.70 13.19
N LEU A 218 -10.45 -13.83 13.90
CA LEU A 218 -10.36 -13.84 15.36
C LEU A 218 -8.99 -13.39 15.86
N LEU A 219 -7.91 -13.86 15.21
CA LEU A 219 -6.54 -13.46 15.56
C LEU A 219 -6.30 -11.98 15.24
N LEU A 220 -6.89 -11.50 14.15
CA LEU A 220 -6.83 -10.08 13.80
C LEU A 220 -7.60 -9.23 14.81
N ALA A 221 -8.79 -9.67 15.27
CA ALA A 221 -9.56 -8.99 16.30
C ALA A 221 -8.79 -8.92 17.64
N GLN A 222 -8.11 -10.00 18.03
CA GLN A 222 -7.24 -10.01 19.23
C GLN A 222 -6.09 -9.01 19.09
N ALA A 223 -5.43 -8.96 17.93
CA ALA A 223 -4.37 -7.97 17.69
C ALA A 223 -4.91 -6.52 17.70
N GLN A 224 -6.14 -6.30 17.23
CA GLN A 224 -6.81 -5.00 17.34
C GLN A 224 -7.05 -4.59 18.79
N GLN A 225 -7.57 -5.52 19.60
CA GLN A 225 -7.80 -5.26 21.01
C GLN A 225 -6.48 -4.95 21.74
N GLU A 226 -5.45 -5.75 21.55
CA GLU A 226 -4.12 -5.51 22.13
C GLU A 226 -3.57 -4.13 21.72
N ALA A 227 -3.73 -3.73 20.46
CA ALA A 227 -3.26 -2.44 19.98
C ALA A 227 -4.00 -1.27 20.66
N LEU A 228 -5.32 -1.39 20.87
CA LEU A 228 -6.13 -0.39 21.57
C LEU A 228 -5.77 -0.29 23.06
N GLU A 229 -5.57 -1.42 23.73
CA GLU A 229 -5.14 -1.47 25.13
C GLU A 229 -3.79 -0.74 25.31
N ARG A 230 -2.83 -1.04 24.46
CA ARG A 230 -1.51 -0.38 24.45
C ARG A 230 -1.60 1.12 24.17
N LEU A 231 -2.57 1.53 23.37
CA LEU A 231 -2.77 2.93 23.03
C LEU A 231 -3.39 3.70 24.19
N GLN A 232 -4.32 3.10 24.93
CA GLN A 232 -4.98 3.73 26.09
C GLN A 232 -3.98 4.20 27.15
N GLU A 233 -2.86 3.51 27.32
CA GLU A 233 -1.79 3.92 28.24
C GLU A 233 -1.27 5.34 27.98
N ASN A 234 -1.44 5.86 26.77
CA ASN A 234 -0.95 7.17 26.36
C ASN A 234 -2.04 8.22 26.15
N LEU A 235 -3.33 7.83 26.09
CA LEU A 235 -4.41 8.78 25.78
C LEU A 235 -4.54 9.88 26.84
N GLU A 236 -4.45 9.54 28.13
CA GLU A 236 -4.49 10.52 29.21
C GLU A 236 -3.33 11.52 29.13
N ILE A 237 -2.14 11.03 28.81
CA ILE A 237 -0.93 11.86 28.63
C ILE A 237 -1.16 12.90 27.51
N TRP A 238 -1.78 12.48 26.40
CA TRP A 238 -2.14 13.39 25.31
C TRP A 238 -3.16 14.44 25.73
N HIS A 239 -4.25 14.00 26.41
CA HIS A 239 -5.31 14.89 26.85
C HIS A 239 -4.82 15.91 27.87
N GLU A 240 -4.03 15.49 28.85
CA GLU A 240 -3.42 16.38 29.85
C GLU A 240 -2.49 17.41 29.19
N ALA A 241 -1.74 17.00 28.18
CA ALA A 241 -0.87 17.89 27.41
C ALA A 241 -1.66 18.89 26.53
N GLY A 242 -2.97 18.72 26.40
CA GLY A 242 -3.85 19.60 25.62
C GLY A 242 -3.99 19.25 24.15
N TYR A 243 -3.96 17.95 23.84
CA TYR A 243 -4.19 17.40 22.52
C TYR A 243 -5.44 16.52 22.47
N ALA A 244 -6.20 16.58 21.37
CA ALA A 244 -7.13 15.54 20.99
C ALA A 244 -6.40 14.47 20.19
N VAL A 245 -6.90 13.22 20.26
CA VAL A 245 -6.35 12.10 19.50
C VAL A 245 -7.43 11.49 18.61
N HIS A 246 -7.15 11.42 17.33
CA HIS A 246 -8.00 10.83 16.31
C HIS A 246 -7.38 9.51 15.87
N LEU A 247 -8.03 8.40 16.16
CA LEU A 247 -7.57 7.08 15.79
C LEU A 247 -7.92 6.77 14.33
N ALA A 248 -7.04 6.02 13.67
CA ALA A 248 -7.42 5.38 12.43
C ALA A 248 -8.66 4.46 12.66
N PRO A 249 -9.53 4.30 11.66
CA PRO A 249 -10.77 3.52 11.81
C PRO A 249 -10.51 2.02 12.03
N LYS A 250 -9.29 1.55 11.77
CA LYS A 250 -8.90 0.16 11.95
C LYS A 250 -7.39 0.00 12.12
N LEU A 251 -6.99 -1.17 12.64
CA LEU A 251 -5.59 -1.57 12.72
C LEU A 251 -4.98 -1.62 11.31
N GLY A 252 -3.82 -1.01 11.16
CA GLY A 252 -3.04 -1.06 9.93
C GLY A 252 -2.31 -2.38 9.77
N VAL A 253 -2.72 -3.16 8.78
CA VAL A 253 -2.11 -4.45 8.42
C VAL A 253 -1.20 -4.24 7.22
N ARG A 254 0.10 -4.53 7.37
CA ARG A 254 1.09 -4.32 6.31
C ARG A 254 1.12 -5.45 5.29
N GLU A 255 0.90 -6.68 5.75
CA GLU A 255 1.08 -7.88 4.98
C GLU A 255 -0.01 -8.90 5.29
N VAL A 256 -0.58 -9.49 4.22
CA VAL A 256 -1.51 -10.61 4.30
C VAL A 256 -1.03 -11.66 3.29
N ARG A 257 -1.77 -11.89 2.20
CA ARG A 257 -1.39 -12.80 1.12
C ARG A 257 -0.56 -12.05 0.07
N ARG A 258 0.43 -12.69 -0.49
CA ARG A 258 1.12 -12.32 -1.72
C ARG A 258 0.79 -13.37 -2.76
N ILE A 259 -0.06 -13.01 -3.71
CA ILE A 259 -0.61 -13.96 -4.69
C ILE A 259 0.48 -14.42 -5.64
N LYS A 260 0.66 -15.73 -5.78
CA LYS A 260 1.70 -16.31 -6.62
C LYS A 260 1.38 -16.11 -8.11
N GLY A 261 2.15 -15.25 -8.73
CA GLY A 261 2.11 -14.95 -10.16
C GLY A 261 3.04 -15.82 -10.98
N GLU A 262 3.01 -15.66 -12.29
CA GLU A 262 3.92 -16.35 -13.21
C GLU A 262 5.38 -15.96 -13.02
N TYR A 263 5.63 -14.85 -12.34
CA TYR A 263 6.94 -14.43 -11.86
C TYR A 263 6.85 -14.00 -10.38
N VAL A 264 7.82 -14.42 -9.57
CA VAL A 264 7.96 -13.96 -8.19
C VAL A 264 9.09 -12.94 -8.15
N LEU A 265 8.75 -11.67 -7.90
CA LEU A 265 9.74 -10.60 -7.75
C LEU A 265 10.53 -10.81 -6.45
N THR A 266 11.86 -10.76 -6.53
CA THR A 266 12.78 -11.09 -5.44
C THR A 266 13.62 -9.90 -5.00
N ALA A 267 14.25 -9.99 -3.82
CA ALA A 267 15.22 -8.97 -3.40
C ALA A 267 16.39 -8.83 -4.39
N ASN A 268 16.78 -9.92 -5.07
CA ASN A 268 17.83 -9.89 -6.09
C ASN A 268 17.46 -8.97 -7.26
N ASP A 269 16.21 -9.03 -7.73
CA ASP A 269 15.71 -8.14 -8.80
C ASP A 269 15.81 -6.67 -8.39
N LEU A 270 15.42 -6.37 -7.15
CA LEU A 270 15.41 -5.03 -6.62
C LEU A 270 16.82 -4.47 -6.43
N ILE A 271 17.73 -5.28 -5.89
CA ILE A 271 19.14 -4.91 -5.68
C ILE A 271 19.86 -4.69 -7.03
N ALA A 272 19.59 -5.57 -7.99
CA ALA A 272 20.16 -5.46 -9.33
C ALA A 272 19.52 -4.32 -10.16
N GLY A 273 18.37 -3.77 -9.73
CA GLY A 273 17.62 -2.81 -10.52
C GLY A 273 17.10 -3.42 -11.83
N THR A 274 16.69 -4.70 -11.79
CA THR A 274 16.29 -5.46 -12.98
C THR A 274 15.11 -4.80 -13.68
N MET A 275 15.25 -4.58 -15.00
CA MET A 275 14.18 -4.15 -15.90
C MET A 275 13.85 -5.32 -16.84
N HIS A 276 12.77 -6.02 -16.52
CA HIS A 276 12.29 -7.16 -17.30
C HIS A 276 11.73 -6.71 -18.66
N ASP A 277 11.73 -7.59 -19.66
CA ASP A 277 11.17 -7.30 -21.00
C ASP A 277 9.68 -6.97 -20.93
N ASP A 278 8.97 -7.52 -19.95
CA ASP A 278 7.55 -7.30 -19.68
C ASP A 278 7.29 -6.28 -18.55
N VAL A 279 8.20 -5.32 -18.35
CA VAL A 279 8.03 -4.29 -17.31
C VAL A 279 6.77 -3.45 -17.56
N ILE A 280 5.94 -3.29 -16.52
CA ILE A 280 4.70 -2.52 -16.55
C ILE A 280 4.71 -1.29 -15.64
N ALA A 281 5.60 -1.27 -14.68
CA ALA A 281 5.84 -0.13 -13.80
C ALA A 281 7.29 -0.19 -13.32
N HIS A 282 7.84 0.97 -12.98
CA HIS A 282 9.07 1.00 -12.21
C HIS A 282 8.80 1.55 -10.82
N ALA A 283 9.66 1.20 -9.90
CA ALA A 283 9.51 1.48 -8.49
C ALA A 283 10.83 1.90 -7.88
N HIS A 284 10.77 2.71 -6.85
CA HIS A 284 11.92 3.14 -6.07
C HIS A 284 11.51 3.37 -4.63
N TYR A 285 11.87 2.46 -3.75
CA TYR A 285 11.70 2.57 -2.31
C TYR A 285 12.65 1.59 -1.61
N SER A 286 13.20 1.97 -0.46
CA SER A 286 14.08 1.11 0.34
C SER A 286 13.35 -0.12 0.86
N PHE A 287 14.08 -1.18 1.23
CA PHE A 287 13.50 -2.29 1.97
C PHE A 287 13.00 -1.83 3.34
N ASP A 288 11.70 -1.86 3.54
CA ASP A 288 11.00 -1.49 4.78
C ASP A 288 10.39 -2.75 5.43
N VAL A 289 11.26 -3.67 5.83
CA VAL A 289 10.87 -4.94 6.48
C VAL A 289 10.82 -4.74 7.98
N TRP A 290 9.63 -4.51 8.50
CA TRP A 290 9.42 -4.41 9.94
C TRP A 290 9.58 -5.80 10.61
N GLY A 291 10.33 -5.83 11.71
CA GLY A 291 10.63 -7.07 12.44
C GLY A 291 11.82 -7.88 11.90
N MET A 292 12.55 -7.34 10.91
CA MET A 292 13.77 -7.92 10.39
C MET A 292 14.86 -6.86 10.24
N LYS A 293 16.10 -7.20 10.54
CA LYS A 293 17.25 -6.33 10.34
C LYS A 293 17.79 -6.51 8.92
N ILE A 294 17.76 -5.44 8.11
CA ILE A 294 18.41 -5.38 6.80
C ILE A 294 19.75 -4.66 6.99
N PRO A 295 20.86 -5.17 6.44
CA PRO A 295 22.15 -4.46 6.42
C PRO A 295 22.01 -3.08 5.80
N GLU A 296 22.70 -2.07 6.34
CA GLU A 296 22.53 -0.67 5.92
C GLU A 296 22.88 -0.47 4.44
N GLU A 297 23.94 -1.16 3.98
CA GLU A 297 24.40 -1.14 2.59
C GLU A 297 23.38 -1.69 1.59
N MET A 298 22.42 -2.50 2.06
CA MET A 298 21.35 -3.10 1.23
C MET A 298 20.01 -2.36 1.36
N LYS A 299 19.88 -1.39 2.26
CA LYS A 299 18.63 -0.65 2.42
C LYS A 299 18.33 0.27 1.24
N HIS A 300 19.36 0.86 0.65
CA HIS A 300 19.23 1.81 -0.43
C HIS A 300 19.36 1.11 -1.78
N ILE A 301 18.22 0.75 -2.35
CA ILE A 301 18.13 0.17 -3.69
C ILE A 301 17.79 1.24 -4.72
N GLY A 302 18.27 1.08 -5.94
CA GLY A 302 17.95 1.93 -7.08
C GLY A 302 16.53 1.66 -7.62
N PRO A 303 16.14 2.36 -8.69
CA PRO A 303 14.93 2.02 -9.42
C PRO A 303 14.98 0.60 -9.97
N TYR A 304 13.85 -0.11 -9.89
CA TYR A 304 13.66 -1.47 -10.41
C TYR A 304 12.33 -1.60 -11.15
N GLY A 305 12.24 -2.59 -12.03
CA GLY A 305 11.06 -2.88 -12.84
C GLY A 305 10.11 -3.88 -12.15
N ILE A 306 8.82 -3.68 -12.33
CA ILE A 306 7.76 -4.63 -11.94
C ILE A 306 7.27 -5.30 -13.21
N PRO A 307 7.46 -6.63 -13.38
CA PRO A 307 7.06 -7.33 -14.58
C PRO A 307 5.55 -7.63 -14.61
N TYR A 308 4.96 -7.68 -15.78
CA TYR A 308 3.56 -8.05 -16.00
C TYR A 308 3.21 -9.42 -15.40
N ARG A 309 4.12 -10.37 -15.55
CA ARG A 309 3.97 -11.73 -15.01
C ARG A 309 3.80 -11.77 -13.48
N SER A 310 4.21 -10.73 -12.76
CA SER A 310 4.00 -10.66 -11.29
C SER A 310 2.57 -10.34 -10.88
N ILE A 311 1.73 -9.84 -11.80
CA ILE A 311 0.31 -9.56 -11.56
C ILE A 311 -0.64 -10.59 -12.16
N LEU A 312 -0.09 -11.62 -12.82
CA LEU A 312 -0.84 -12.74 -13.43
C LEU A 312 -0.82 -13.96 -12.50
N PRO A 313 -1.91 -14.33 -11.83
CA PRO A 313 -1.97 -15.55 -11.03
C PRO A 313 -1.71 -16.81 -11.88
N THR A 314 -0.91 -17.78 -11.37
CA THR A 314 -0.39 -18.92 -12.13
C THR A 314 -1.46 -19.82 -12.74
N LYS A 315 -2.56 -20.08 -12.03
CA LYS A 315 -3.56 -21.10 -12.39
C LYS A 315 -4.96 -20.53 -12.67
N THR A 316 -5.07 -19.21 -12.80
CA THR A 316 -6.36 -18.53 -12.92
C THR A 316 -6.36 -17.61 -14.12
N GLU A 317 -7.43 -17.66 -14.91
CA GLU A 317 -7.72 -16.78 -16.02
C GLU A 317 -8.76 -15.72 -15.63
N GLY A 318 -8.83 -14.62 -16.38
CA GLY A 318 -9.81 -13.54 -16.13
C GLY A 318 -9.58 -12.76 -14.85
N LEU A 319 -8.44 -12.95 -14.18
CA LEU A 319 -8.06 -12.28 -12.94
C LEU A 319 -6.65 -11.68 -13.03
N LEU A 320 -6.53 -10.42 -12.63
CA LEU A 320 -5.27 -9.75 -12.32
C LEU A 320 -5.22 -9.38 -10.84
N THR A 321 -4.01 -9.27 -10.31
CA THR A 321 -3.78 -8.71 -8.97
C THR A 321 -3.17 -7.33 -9.07
N ALA A 322 -3.50 -6.43 -8.13
CA ALA A 322 -2.93 -5.09 -8.10
C ALA A 322 -2.58 -4.64 -6.67
N GLY A 323 -1.66 -3.70 -6.59
CA GLY A 323 -1.21 -3.16 -5.31
C GLY A 323 -0.27 -4.12 -4.56
N ARG A 324 -0.38 -4.16 -3.23
CA ARG A 324 0.56 -4.89 -2.37
C ARG A 324 0.42 -6.41 -2.38
N ILE A 325 -0.56 -6.97 -3.07
CA ILE A 325 -0.81 -8.42 -3.11
C ILE A 325 -0.13 -9.12 -4.28
N ILE A 326 0.59 -8.40 -5.13
CA ILE A 326 1.28 -8.98 -6.28
C ILE A 326 2.36 -9.98 -5.86
N SER A 327 2.82 -10.77 -6.82
CA SER A 327 3.77 -11.86 -6.62
C SER A 327 5.17 -11.34 -6.31
N ALA A 328 5.57 -11.45 -5.05
CA ALA A 328 6.90 -11.04 -4.58
C ALA A 328 7.29 -11.81 -3.32
N THR A 329 8.59 -12.01 -3.09
CA THR A 329 9.08 -12.45 -1.79
C THR A 329 8.78 -11.41 -0.71
N ARG A 330 8.84 -11.78 0.57
CA ARG A 330 8.59 -10.85 1.67
C ARG A 330 9.54 -9.66 1.65
N ILE A 331 10.80 -9.89 1.29
CA ILE A 331 11.80 -8.81 1.22
C ILE A 331 11.42 -7.83 0.09
N ALA A 332 11.20 -8.33 -1.11
CA ALA A 332 10.79 -7.50 -2.25
C ALA A 332 9.45 -6.78 -1.98
N HIS A 333 8.47 -7.48 -1.40
CA HIS A 333 7.18 -6.91 -1.01
C HIS A 333 7.32 -5.70 -0.10
N SER A 334 8.29 -5.67 0.80
CA SER A 334 8.49 -4.56 1.74
C SER A 334 8.78 -3.23 1.05
N SER A 335 9.37 -3.27 -0.13
CA SER A 335 9.64 -2.10 -0.96
C SER A 335 8.43 -1.70 -1.84
N LEU A 336 7.78 -2.66 -2.48
CA LEU A 336 6.76 -2.38 -3.51
C LEU A 336 5.37 -1.99 -2.96
N ARG A 337 5.09 -2.21 -1.67
CA ARG A 337 3.76 -2.02 -1.04
C ARG A 337 3.36 -0.57 -0.75
N VAL A 338 4.19 0.41 -1.06
CA VAL A 338 3.90 1.82 -0.81
C VAL A 338 2.94 2.40 -1.85
N GLN A 339 2.19 3.42 -1.45
CA GLN A 339 1.05 3.94 -2.23
C GLN A 339 1.36 4.32 -3.68
N PRO A 340 2.43 5.09 -4.00
CA PRO A 340 2.72 5.44 -5.40
C PRO A 340 2.97 4.23 -6.27
N ILE A 341 3.73 3.26 -5.75
CA ILE A 341 4.05 2.03 -6.47
C ILE A 341 2.80 1.19 -6.68
N CYS A 342 1.96 1.03 -5.64
CA CYS A 342 0.68 0.34 -5.75
C CYS A 342 -0.26 0.99 -6.77
N SER A 343 -0.28 2.33 -6.85
CA SER A 343 -1.07 3.06 -7.85
C SER A 343 -0.57 2.78 -9.28
N ASN A 344 0.75 2.80 -9.50
CA ASN A 344 1.33 2.50 -10.80
C ASN A 344 1.02 1.07 -11.26
N ILE A 345 1.08 0.10 -10.34
CA ILE A 345 0.64 -1.28 -10.60
C ILE A 345 -0.86 -1.32 -10.95
N GLY A 346 -1.69 -0.55 -10.25
CA GLY A 346 -3.13 -0.44 -10.52
C GLY A 346 -3.42 0.13 -11.91
N MET A 347 -2.71 1.18 -12.33
CA MET A 347 -2.83 1.72 -13.68
C MET A 347 -2.45 0.69 -14.74
N ALA A 348 -1.37 -0.05 -14.53
CA ALA A 348 -0.93 -1.08 -15.45
C ALA A 348 -1.94 -2.24 -15.53
N ALA A 349 -2.45 -2.72 -14.40
CA ALA A 349 -3.47 -3.75 -14.35
C ALA A 349 -4.77 -3.31 -15.05
N GLY A 350 -5.22 -2.07 -14.81
CA GLY A 350 -6.40 -1.49 -15.47
C GLY A 350 -6.24 -1.38 -16.99
N THR A 351 -5.07 -0.92 -17.45
CA THR A 351 -4.76 -0.82 -18.88
C THR A 351 -4.76 -2.19 -19.54
N ALA A 352 -4.10 -3.18 -18.92
CA ALA A 352 -4.06 -4.55 -19.41
C ALA A 352 -5.47 -5.19 -19.45
N ALA A 353 -6.27 -4.99 -18.41
CA ALA A 353 -7.65 -5.47 -18.36
C ALA A 353 -8.50 -4.87 -19.48
N ALA A 354 -8.39 -3.56 -19.71
CA ALA A 354 -9.09 -2.88 -20.81
C ALA A 354 -8.67 -3.41 -22.18
N MET A 355 -7.36 -3.61 -22.42
CA MET A 355 -6.87 -4.18 -23.67
C MET A 355 -7.38 -5.60 -23.88
N SER A 356 -7.38 -6.44 -22.84
CA SER A 356 -7.93 -7.80 -22.89
C SER A 356 -9.41 -7.78 -23.25
N ALA A 357 -10.21 -6.96 -22.58
CA ALA A 357 -11.66 -6.88 -22.79
C ALA A 357 -12.01 -6.35 -24.18
N LEU A 358 -11.37 -5.25 -24.63
CA LEU A 358 -11.64 -4.63 -25.93
C LEU A 358 -11.22 -5.52 -27.10
N ASN A 359 -10.10 -6.21 -26.99
CA ASN A 359 -9.59 -7.08 -28.04
C ASN A 359 -10.14 -8.51 -27.93
N GLN A 360 -10.93 -8.82 -26.91
CA GLN A 360 -11.44 -10.15 -26.61
C GLN A 360 -10.32 -11.23 -26.55
N THR A 361 -9.16 -10.83 -26.01
CA THR A 361 -8.00 -11.70 -25.84
C THR A 361 -7.79 -12.10 -24.40
N GLY A 362 -7.20 -13.29 -24.16
CA GLY A 362 -6.81 -13.69 -22.80
C GLY A 362 -5.73 -12.78 -22.23
N LEU A 363 -5.71 -12.62 -20.91
CA LEU A 363 -4.71 -11.79 -20.21
C LEU A 363 -3.27 -12.21 -20.51
N ARG A 364 -3.03 -13.50 -20.75
CA ARG A 364 -1.69 -14.04 -21.12
C ARG A 364 -1.31 -13.83 -22.57
N SER A 365 -2.27 -13.42 -23.40
CA SER A 365 -2.07 -13.16 -24.83
C SER A 365 -2.01 -11.67 -25.17
N ILE A 366 -1.92 -10.81 -24.16
CA ILE A 366 -1.78 -9.37 -24.35
C ILE A 366 -0.43 -9.09 -25.00
N ASP A 367 -0.45 -8.22 -26.01
CA ASP A 367 0.77 -7.67 -26.61
C ASP A 367 1.46 -6.74 -25.60
N ILE A 368 2.55 -7.22 -25.02
CA ILE A 368 3.30 -6.51 -23.98
C ILE A 368 3.87 -5.21 -24.52
N LYS A 369 4.31 -5.17 -25.77
CA LYS A 369 4.84 -3.94 -26.36
C LYS A 369 3.77 -2.87 -26.48
N GLN A 370 2.59 -3.22 -26.96
CA GLN A 370 1.46 -2.28 -27.01
C GLN A 370 1.04 -1.82 -25.60
N LEU A 371 1.04 -2.71 -24.61
CA LEU A 371 0.77 -2.35 -23.23
C LEU A 371 1.79 -1.30 -22.73
N GLN A 372 3.09 -1.58 -22.93
CA GLN A 372 4.16 -0.66 -22.52
C GLN A 372 4.06 0.70 -23.22
N ASP A 373 3.75 0.73 -24.51
CA ASP A 373 3.61 1.97 -25.27
C ASP A 373 2.41 2.81 -24.74
N ARG A 374 1.30 2.16 -24.35
CA ARG A 374 0.17 2.84 -23.69
C ARG A 374 0.55 3.38 -22.31
N LEU A 375 1.22 2.57 -21.48
CA LEU A 375 1.68 3.00 -20.16
C LEU A 375 2.69 4.16 -20.24
N ALA A 376 3.58 4.13 -21.23
CA ALA A 376 4.51 5.23 -21.51
C ALA A 376 3.76 6.52 -21.89
N SER A 377 2.72 6.44 -22.73
CA SER A 377 1.90 7.61 -23.11
C SER A 377 1.14 8.20 -21.92
N MET A 378 0.91 7.42 -20.86
CA MET A 378 0.29 7.87 -19.60
C MET A 378 1.33 8.31 -18.55
N GLY A 379 2.60 8.38 -18.91
CA GLY A 379 3.68 8.87 -18.05
C GLY A 379 4.21 7.85 -17.03
N LEU A 380 3.83 6.55 -17.10
CA LEU A 380 4.28 5.56 -16.12
C LEU A 380 5.78 5.32 -16.12
N PHE A 381 6.45 5.61 -17.21
CA PHE A 381 7.90 5.46 -17.34
C PHE A 381 8.65 6.80 -17.28
N ASP A 382 7.96 7.91 -16.93
CA ASP A 382 8.58 9.20 -16.74
C ASP A 382 9.57 9.15 -15.57
N GLY A 383 10.72 9.83 -15.77
CA GLY A 383 11.78 9.87 -14.76
C GLY A 383 12.75 8.70 -14.79
N LEU A 384 12.56 7.68 -15.64
CA LEU A 384 13.62 6.73 -15.97
C LEU A 384 14.68 7.46 -16.80
N LYS A 385 15.81 7.81 -16.17
CA LYS A 385 16.98 8.22 -16.96
C LYS A 385 17.42 7.02 -17.80
N LYS A 386 17.34 7.15 -19.12
CA LYS A 386 18.03 6.21 -20.02
C LYS A 386 19.50 6.23 -19.60
N LYS A 387 19.98 5.09 -19.09
CA LYS A 387 21.42 4.88 -18.88
C LYS A 387 22.12 4.81 -20.22
#